data_50ce04e1fe2bffd087538e11e94551d7
#
_entry.id   50ce04e1fe2bffd087538e11e94551d7
#
_cell.length_a   1.000
_cell.length_b   1.000
_cell.length_c   1.000
_cell.angle_alpha   90.00
_cell.angle_beta   90.00
_cell.angle_gamma   90.00
#
_symmetry.space_group_name_H-M   'P 1'
#
loop_
_entity.id
_entity.type
_entity.pdbx_description
1 polymer ?
#
loop_
_entity_poly.entity_id
_entity_poly.type
_entity_poly.pdbx_seq_one_letter_code
_entity_poly.pdbx_strand_id
1 'polypeptide(L)'
;MIGKTGLESVYDSDLRGSFGKKIYEVDASGKLLREIEEVQELDGKNIYTSLDLETQKVAYKQLNNRRGAVVAVDIRNGAIVSYLSSPSFSVNKIANGLSNKEFQKLLNDKNKPFFDRAAQGRYSPASTIKPAIGLYGLESKIINWDYFINDPGFFILPEDERIFRGWKKGGHGNINLNNAIIESSNTFFFSLAYKSDINELIEFLSNFGFGKNICVDCFLPDKGLLPNPKWKMNNLNFGWVKGDTVNLGVGQGYMSATPIQLAYYAALLANKGTLNEFSFVQDGEGTEKNNLISININDNDWEKIHQSMIGVIESPKGTAKRLRQLRDFTIAAKSGTVELVSTETKEDYKIIREVEEKRDHAIIVAFGPMPNPKYAVSVVIENGESGGSVAGPVAIAVLNSLLAE
;
A
#
# COMPACT_ATOMS: atom_id res chain seq x y z
N MET A 1 -19.42 -22.15 14.58
CA MET A 1 -19.06 -20.72 14.41
C MET A 1 -19.04 -20.40 12.92
N ILE A 2 -19.31 -19.18 12.49
CA ILE A 2 -19.28 -18.78 11.06
C ILE A 2 -18.32 -17.62 10.93
N GLY A 3 -17.34 -17.73 10.04
CA GLY A 3 -16.42 -16.64 9.68
C GLY A 3 -17.17 -15.47 9.05
N LYS A 4 -17.00 -14.25 9.57
CA LYS A 4 -17.72 -13.06 9.11
C LYS A 4 -16.82 -12.08 8.37
N THR A 5 -15.54 -12.04 8.69
CA THR A 5 -14.56 -11.12 8.12
C THR A 5 -13.17 -11.76 8.11
N GLY A 6 -12.23 -11.17 7.34
CA GLY A 6 -10.84 -11.60 7.31
C GLY A 6 -10.67 -13.05 6.85
N LEU A 7 -9.58 -13.68 7.29
CA LEU A 7 -9.24 -15.06 6.95
C LEU A 7 -10.30 -16.06 7.40
N GLU A 8 -10.95 -15.82 8.54
CA GLU A 8 -12.05 -16.68 8.99
C GLU A 8 -13.22 -16.73 7.99
N SER A 9 -13.49 -15.64 7.26
CA SER A 9 -14.53 -15.61 6.23
C SER A 9 -14.07 -16.24 4.93
N VAL A 10 -12.82 -15.97 4.53
CA VAL A 10 -12.26 -16.49 3.27
C VAL A 10 -12.13 -18.03 3.34
N TYR A 11 -11.68 -18.55 4.48
CA TYR A 11 -11.44 -19.97 4.71
C TYR A 11 -12.52 -20.64 5.57
N ASP A 12 -13.73 -20.07 5.64
CA ASP A 12 -14.79 -20.58 6.50
C ASP A 12 -15.17 -22.05 6.19
N SER A 13 -15.18 -22.44 4.92
CA SER A 13 -15.45 -23.83 4.50
C SER A 13 -14.41 -24.82 5.01
N ASP A 14 -13.15 -24.44 5.03
CA ASP A 14 -12.06 -25.29 5.51
C ASP A 14 -12.02 -25.33 7.04
N LEU A 15 -12.19 -24.16 7.70
CA LEU A 15 -12.10 -24.04 9.15
C LEU A 15 -13.31 -24.63 9.90
N ARG A 16 -14.49 -24.64 9.26
CA ARG A 16 -15.74 -25.02 9.91
C ARG A 16 -15.89 -26.53 10.07
N GLY A 17 -15.38 -27.30 9.12
CA GLY A 17 -15.69 -28.72 8.99
C GLY A 17 -17.16 -28.99 8.64
N SER A 18 -17.66 -30.18 8.91
CA SER A 18 -19.05 -30.57 8.70
C SER A 18 -19.67 -31.14 9.97
N PHE A 19 -20.91 -30.75 10.25
CA PHE A 19 -21.64 -31.26 11.41
C PHE A 19 -22.03 -32.71 11.19
N GLY A 20 -21.81 -33.55 12.22
CA GLY A 20 -22.42 -34.87 12.31
C GLY A 20 -23.94 -34.77 12.51
N LYS A 21 -24.63 -35.81 12.14
CA LYS A 21 -26.09 -35.92 12.25
C LYS A 21 -26.44 -37.34 12.71
N LYS A 22 -27.26 -37.43 13.74
CA LYS A 22 -27.88 -38.71 14.13
C LYS A 22 -29.38 -38.61 14.02
N ILE A 23 -29.97 -39.52 13.28
CA ILE A 23 -31.41 -39.62 13.12
C ILE A 23 -31.90 -40.84 13.92
N TYR A 24 -32.85 -40.58 14.80
CA TYR A 24 -33.47 -41.63 15.64
C TYR A 24 -34.94 -41.78 15.28
N GLU A 25 -35.41 -43.02 15.28
CA GLU A 25 -36.83 -43.32 15.33
C GLU A 25 -37.32 -43.20 16.78
N VAL A 26 -38.44 -42.52 16.99
CA VAL A 26 -39.06 -42.33 18.30
C VAL A 26 -40.50 -42.82 18.28
N ASP A 27 -41.00 -43.34 19.37
CA ASP A 27 -42.41 -43.68 19.53
C ASP A 27 -43.28 -42.43 19.76
N ALA A 28 -44.59 -42.60 19.84
CA ALA A 28 -45.55 -41.51 20.07
C ALA A 28 -45.34 -40.75 21.40
N SER A 29 -44.57 -41.28 22.33
CA SER A 29 -44.19 -40.63 23.60
C SER A 29 -42.85 -39.92 23.54
N GLY A 30 -42.14 -39.97 22.41
CA GLY A 30 -40.82 -39.39 22.24
C GLY A 30 -39.67 -40.29 22.72
N LYS A 31 -39.92 -41.54 23.04
CA LYS A 31 -38.89 -42.50 23.46
C LYS A 31 -38.13 -43.02 22.26
N LEU A 32 -36.80 -43.00 22.35
CA LEU A 32 -35.88 -43.49 21.32
C LEU A 32 -36.10 -45.01 21.11
N LEU A 33 -36.36 -45.43 19.87
CA LEU A 33 -36.54 -46.81 19.45
C LEU A 33 -35.26 -47.37 18.82
N ARG A 34 -34.71 -46.71 17.82
CA ARG A 34 -33.47 -47.10 17.17
C ARG A 34 -32.83 -45.92 16.44
N GLU A 35 -31.55 -46.02 16.22
CA GLU A 35 -30.81 -45.14 15.31
C GLU A 35 -31.07 -45.58 13.87
N ILE A 36 -31.46 -44.63 13.02
CA ILE A 36 -31.74 -44.85 11.58
C ILE A 36 -30.54 -44.51 10.73
N GLU A 37 -29.86 -43.40 11.07
CA GLU A 37 -28.75 -42.88 10.29
C GLU A 37 -27.77 -42.16 11.21
N GLU A 38 -26.49 -42.36 10.99
CA GLU A 38 -25.42 -41.57 11.58
C GLU A 38 -24.52 -41.05 10.49
N VAL A 39 -24.39 -39.75 10.40
CA VAL A 39 -23.36 -39.06 9.59
C VAL A 39 -22.30 -38.59 10.55
N GLN A 40 -21.08 -39.04 10.36
CA GLN A 40 -19.94 -38.65 11.17
C GLN A 40 -19.62 -37.17 10.96
N GLU A 41 -19.26 -36.49 12.05
CA GLU A 41 -18.68 -35.17 12.00
C GLU A 41 -17.29 -35.18 11.34
N LEU A 42 -16.95 -34.12 10.64
CA LEU A 42 -15.61 -33.92 10.13
C LEU A 42 -15.06 -32.62 10.72
N ASP A 43 -13.92 -32.72 11.41
CA ASP A 43 -13.22 -31.55 11.93
C ASP A 43 -12.80 -30.60 10.82
N GLY A 44 -12.76 -29.33 11.15
CA GLY A 44 -12.20 -28.30 10.27
C GLY A 44 -10.69 -28.49 10.09
N LYS A 45 -10.18 -28.00 8.97
CA LYS A 45 -8.74 -28.02 8.67
C LYS A 45 -8.01 -26.88 9.36
N ASN A 46 -6.76 -27.11 9.73
CA ASN A 46 -5.86 -26.04 10.12
C ASN A 46 -5.40 -25.27 8.89
N ILE A 47 -5.32 -23.96 9.00
CA ILE A 47 -4.65 -23.08 8.02
C ILE A 47 -3.36 -22.54 8.63
N TYR A 48 -2.30 -22.50 7.82
CA TYR A 48 -1.00 -21.99 8.23
C TYR A 48 -0.75 -20.68 7.50
N THR A 49 -0.62 -19.61 8.27
CA THR A 49 -0.40 -18.28 7.72
C THR A 49 1.08 -17.93 7.70
N SER A 50 1.45 -17.08 6.75
CA SER A 50 2.80 -16.49 6.65
C SER A 50 3.05 -15.34 7.64
N LEU A 51 2.04 -14.96 8.44
CA LEU A 51 2.16 -13.85 9.38
C LEU A 51 3.23 -14.13 10.44
N ASP A 52 4.21 -13.25 10.53
CA ASP A 52 5.20 -13.26 11.60
C ASP A 52 4.68 -12.49 12.82
N LEU A 53 4.54 -13.20 13.93
CA LEU A 53 3.92 -12.64 15.15
C LEU A 53 4.76 -11.51 15.75
N GLU A 54 6.08 -11.65 15.75
CA GLU A 54 6.95 -10.64 16.36
C GLU A 54 6.96 -9.36 15.54
N THR A 55 7.07 -9.46 14.23
CA THR A 55 6.94 -8.32 13.32
C THR A 55 5.56 -7.66 13.41
N GLN A 56 4.49 -8.46 13.55
CA GLN A 56 3.13 -7.94 13.75
C GLN A 56 3.03 -7.12 15.05
N LYS A 57 3.65 -7.59 16.14
CA LYS A 57 3.73 -6.87 17.42
C LYS A 57 4.54 -5.57 17.28
N VAL A 58 5.65 -5.60 16.53
CA VAL A 58 6.46 -4.41 16.24
C VAL A 58 5.61 -3.38 15.47
N ALA A 59 4.94 -3.78 14.41
CA ALA A 59 4.05 -2.92 13.63
C ALA A 59 2.97 -2.28 14.51
N TYR A 60 2.29 -3.09 15.34
CA TYR A 60 1.24 -2.62 16.25
C TYR A 60 1.78 -1.59 17.26
N LYS A 61 2.90 -1.87 17.91
CA LYS A 61 3.56 -0.97 18.86
C LYS A 61 3.99 0.35 18.20
N GLN A 62 4.53 0.28 16.99
CA GLN A 62 5.02 1.44 16.26
C GLN A 62 3.88 2.34 15.76
N LEU A 63 2.75 1.79 15.33
CA LEU A 63 1.56 2.57 14.99
C LEU A 63 0.93 3.24 16.21
N ASN A 64 0.99 2.62 17.38
CA ASN A 64 0.54 3.20 18.65
C ASN A 64 -0.88 3.78 18.59
N ASN A 65 -1.83 2.98 18.12
CA ASN A 65 -3.25 3.35 17.92
C ASN A 65 -3.51 4.52 16.94
N ARG A 66 -2.51 5.05 16.26
CA ARG A 66 -2.75 6.00 15.18
C ARG A 66 -3.55 5.34 14.06
N ARG A 67 -4.41 6.11 13.41
CA ARG A 67 -5.14 5.63 12.24
C ARG A 67 -4.16 5.40 11.10
N GLY A 68 -4.17 4.19 10.54
CA GLY A 68 -3.25 3.82 9.47
C GLY A 68 -3.17 2.33 9.22
N ALA A 69 -2.23 1.94 8.38
CA ALA A 69 -1.97 0.56 8.04
C ALA A 69 -0.48 0.29 7.82
N VAL A 70 -0.07 -0.94 8.10
CA VAL A 70 1.24 -1.49 7.77
C VAL A 70 1.03 -2.79 7.03
N VAL A 71 1.66 -2.95 5.86
CA VAL A 71 1.69 -4.22 5.13
C VAL A 71 3.13 -4.52 4.76
N ALA A 72 3.65 -5.67 5.22
CA ALA A 72 4.97 -6.17 4.87
C ALA A 72 4.88 -7.54 4.22
N VAL A 73 5.73 -7.77 3.23
CA VAL A 73 5.68 -8.96 2.38
C VAL A 73 7.07 -9.53 2.12
N ASP A 74 7.13 -10.84 2.01
CA ASP A 74 8.29 -11.55 1.48
C ASP A 74 8.23 -11.52 -0.05
N ILE A 75 9.19 -10.85 -0.68
CA ILE A 75 9.18 -10.65 -2.13
C ILE A 75 9.56 -11.90 -2.93
N ARG A 76 10.08 -12.92 -2.26
CA ARG A 76 10.52 -14.18 -2.90
C ARG A 76 9.34 -15.06 -3.32
N ASN A 77 8.22 -14.96 -2.58
CA ASN A 77 7.04 -15.82 -2.78
C ASN A 77 5.69 -15.10 -2.70
N GLY A 78 5.65 -13.79 -2.42
CA GLY A 78 4.42 -13.02 -2.26
C GLY A 78 3.70 -13.22 -0.92
N ALA A 79 4.36 -13.84 0.07
CA ALA A 79 3.79 -14.09 1.39
C ALA A 79 3.61 -12.78 2.18
N ILE A 80 2.42 -12.57 2.73
CA ILE A 80 2.15 -11.43 3.62
C ILE A 80 2.65 -11.78 5.02
N VAL A 81 3.74 -11.15 5.46
CA VAL A 81 4.38 -11.44 6.75
C VAL A 81 3.93 -10.50 7.87
N SER A 82 3.41 -9.32 7.54
CA SER A 82 2.75 -8.45 8.52
C SER A 82 1.61 -7.69 7.86
N TYR A 83 0.48 -7.62 8.54
CA TYR A 83 -0.72 -6.96 8.05
C TYR A 83 -1.47 -6.31 9.20
N LEU A 84 -1.44 -5.01 9.27
CA LEU A 84 -2.05 -4.25 10.35
C LEU A 84 -2.94 -3.13 9.82
N SER A 85 -4.19 -3.13 10.28
CA SER A 85 -5.10 -2.00 10.21
C SER A 85 -5.29 -1.42 11.61
N SER A 86 -5.09 -0.13 11.79
CA SER A 86 -5.13 0.53 13.11
C SER A 86 -6.08 1.76 13.09
N PRO A 87 -6.79 2.05 14.20
CA PRO A 87 -6.90 1.20 15.37
C PRO A 87 -7.58 -0.13 15.09
N SER A 88 -7.29 -1.13 15.91
CA SER A 88 -7.82 -2.49 15.79
C SER A 88 -8.79 -2.80 16.94
N PHE A 89 -9.37 -3.97 16.90
CA PHE A 89 -10.25 -4.53 17.93
C PHE A 89 -9.81 -5.92 18.35
N SER A 90 -10.28 -6.37 19.54
CA SER A 90 -9.97 -7.71 20.01
C SER A 90 -10.93 -8.73 19.41
N VAL A 91 -10.43 -9.58 18.49
CA VAL A 91 -11.19 -10.68 17.87
C VAL A 91 -11.75 -11.62 18.94
N ASN A 92 -10.93 -12.01 19.93
CA ASN A 92 -11.34 -12.88 21.02
C ASN A 92 -12.51 -12.32 21.86
N LYS A 93 -12.53 -10.98 22.08
CA LYS A 93 -13.68 -10.37 22.79
C LYS A 93 -14.97 -10.45 21.96
N ILE A 94 -14.87 -10.31 20.65
CA ILE A 94 -16.03 -10.44 19.76
C ILE A 94 -16.49 -11.89 19.71
N ALA A 95 -15.59 -12.85 19.55
CA ALA A 95 -15.90 -14.28 19.48
C ALA A 95 -16.53 -14.81 20.78
N ASN A 96 -16.07 -14.32 21.94
CA ASN A 96 -16.59 -14.69 23.25
C ASN A 96 -17.89 -13.95 23.64
N GLY A 97 -18.35 -13.05 22.78
CA GLY A 97 -19.55 -12.24 23.00
C GLY A 97 -19.24 -10.88 23.66
N LEU A 98 -19.60 -9.81 22.97
CA LEU A 98 -19.61 -8.45 23.51
C LEU A 98 -21.02 -8.10 23.99
N SER A 99 -21.13 -7.30 25.04
CA SER A 99 -22.39 -6.64 25.34
C SER A 99 -22.80 -5.69 24.20
N ASN A 100 -24.11 -5.48 24.01
CA ASN A 100 -24.61 -4.54 22.99
C ASN A 100 -23.98 -3.15 23.15
N LYS A 101 -23.76 -2.69 24.38
CA LYS A 101 -23.15 -1.39 24.67
C LYS A 101 -21.69 -1.31 24.18
N GLU A 102 -20.89 -2.35 24.42
CA GLU A 102 -19.49 -2.41 23.95
C GLU A 102 -19.41 -2.50 22.44
N PHE A 103 -20.27 -3.32 21.82
CA PHE A 103 -20.35 -3.43 20.35
C PHE A 103 -20.71 -2.09 19.72
N GLN A 104 -21.76 -1.41 20.24
CA GLN A 104 -22.14 -0.08 19.75
C GLN A 104 -21.05 0.97 19.95
N LYS A 105 -20.26 0.89 21.01
CA LYS A 105 -19.10 1.76 21.22
C LYS A 105 -18.05 1.59 20.13
N LEU A 106 -17.73 0.35 19.74
CA LEU A 106 -16.79 0.08 18.65
C LEU A 106 -17.35 0.52 17.28
N LEU A 107 -18.65 0.25 17.05
CA LEU A 107 -19.30 0.59 15.78
C LEU A 107 -19.37 2.11 15.54
N ASN A 108 -19.62 2.88 16.60
CA ASN A 108 -19.74 4.35 16.55
C ASN A 108 -18.40 5.08 16.84
N ASP A 109 -17.29 4.35 16.99
CA ASP A 109 -15.98 4.98 17.17
C ASP A 109 -15.59 5.76 15.90
N LYS A 110 -15.29 7.05 16.07
CA LYS A 110 -14.85 7.94 14.98
C LYS A 110 -13.61 7.43 14.24
N ASN A 111 -12.77 6.63 14.91
CA ASN A 111 -11.58 6.05 14.33
C ASN A 111 -11.85 4.76 13.55
N LYS A 112 -13.11 4.26 13.50
CA LYS A 112 -13.59 3.14 12.69
C LYS A 112 -12.70 1.88 12.82
N PRO A 113 -12.61 1.24 14.02
CA PRO A 113 -11.73 0.09 14.23
C PRO A 113 -12.11 -1.13 13.38
N PHE A 114 -13.36 -1.24 12.91
CA PHE A 114 -13.80 -2.31 12.00
C PHE A 114 -13.43 -2.08 10.53
N PHE A 115 -12.98 -0.88 10.18
CA PHE A 115 -12.58 -0.57 8.80
C PHE A 115 -11.18 -1.10 8.53
N ASP A 116 -11.07 -2.03 7.59
CA ASP A 116 -9.78 -2.57 7.16
C ASP A 116 -9.05 -1.57 6.25
N ARG A 117 -8.23 -0.73 6.89
CA ARG A 117 -7.44 0.28 6.17
C ARG A 117 -6.42 -0.33 5.23
N ALA A 118 -5.93 -1.52 5.53
CA ALA A 118 -4.88 -2.15 4.73
C ALA A 118 -5.39 -2.62 3.36
N ALA A 119 -6.59 -3.24 3.31
CA ALA A 119 -7.18 -3.71 2.07
C ALA A 119 -8.23 -2.77 1.47
N GLN A 120 -8.88 -1.91 2.26
CA GLN A 120 -10.03 -1.11 1.82
C GLN A 120 -9.77 0.41 1.88
N GLY A 121 -8.77 0.86 2.63
CA GLY A 121 -8.41 2.28 2.72
C GLY A 121 -7.86 2.78 1.39
N ARG A 122 -8.48 3.83 0.82
CA ARG A 122 -8.05 4.47 -0.42
C ARG A 122 -7.27 5.73 -0.12
N TYR A 123 -5.99 5.74 -0.47
CA TYR A 123 -5.11 6.87 -0.27
C TYR A 123 -4.44 7.24 -1.60
N SER A 124 -4.26 8.53 -1.85
CA SER A 124 -3.42 8.96 -2.97
C SER A 124 -1.98 8.44 -2.76
N PRO A 125 -1.36 7.76 -3.75
CA PRO A 125 0.02 7.28 -3.60
C PRO A 125 1.02 8.40 -3.35
N ALA A 126 0.71 9.60 -3.76
CA ALA A 126 1.59 10.77 -3.71
C ALA A 126 2.98 10.44 -4.31
N SER A 127 4.02 11.04 -3.77
CA SER A 127 5.38 10.87 -4.30
C SER A 127 5.95 9.44 -4.24
N THR A 128 5.25 8.47 -3.61
CA THR A 128 5.73 7.08 -3.62
C THR A 128 5.73 6.46 -5.01
N ILE A 129 4.89 6.96 -5.94
CA ILE A 129 4.79 6.44 -7.32
C ILE A 129 5.92 6.91 -8.24
N LYS A 130 6.68 7.94 -7.85
CA LYS A 130 7.69 8.58 -8.72
C LYS A 130 8.72 7.62 -9.32
N PRO A 131 9.22 6.58 -8.61
CA PRO A 131 10.08 5.57 -9.23
C PRO A 131 9.44 4.91 -10.46
N ALA A 132 8.16 4.51 -10.42
CA ALA A 132 7.48 3.93 -11.56
C ALA A 132 7.27 4.95 -12.69
N ILE A 133 6.92 6.20 -12.38
CA ILE A 133 6.82 7.27 -13.38
C ILE A 133 8.18 7.52 -14.07
N GLY A 134 9.27 7.45 -13.30
CA GLY A 134 10.64 7.54 -13.84
C GLY A 134 10.97 6.39 -14.78
N LEU A 135 10.64 5.16 -14.39
CA LEU A 135 10.80 3.97 -15.25
C LEU A 135 9.98 4.08 -16.53
N TYR A 136 8.72 4.52 -16.44
CA TYR A 136 7.91 4.81 -17.62
C TYR A 136 8.59 5.80 -18.56
N GLY A 137 9.13 6.90 -18.01
CA GLY A 137 9.81 7.92 -18.80
C GLY A 137 11.05 7.41 -19.53
N LEU A 138 11.78 6.45 -18.94
CA LEU A 138 12.93 5.78 -19.56
C LEU A 138 12.47 4.81 -20.66
N GLU A 139 11.51 3.92 -20.36
CA GLU A 139 10.99 2.94 -21.31
C GLU A 139 10.33 3.58 -22.54
N SER A 140 9.55 4.65 -22.34
CA SER A 140 8.94 5.43 -23.41
C SER A 140 9.92 6.35 -24.14
N LYS A 141 11.20 6.38 -23.72
CA LYS A 141 12.28 7.24 -24.28
C LYS A 141 11.97 8.74 -24.24
N ILE A 142 11.06 9.17 -23.37
CA ILE A 142 10.79 10.60 -23.12
C ILE A 142 11.97 11.25 -22.42
N ILE A 143 12.66 10.49 -21.57
CA ILE A 143 13.88 10.89 -20.87
C ILE A 143 14.94 9.77 -20.95
N ASN A 144 16.15 10.12 -20.59
CA ASN A 144 17.23 9.21 -20.24
C ASN A 144 17.89 9.68 -18.93
N TRP A 145 18.89 8.97 -18.43
CA TRP A 145 19.56 9.31 -17.17
C TRP A 145 20.32 10.64 -17.20
N ASP A 146 20.70 11.10 -18.37
CA ASP A 146 21.41 12.37 -18.61
C ASP A 146 20.45 13.52 -18.95
N TYR A 147 19.14 13.28 -18.88
CA TYR A 147 18.12 14.29 -19.09
C TYR A 147 18.00 15.20 -17.86
N PHE A 148 18.16 16.50 -18.06
CA PHE A 148 18.04 17.51 -17.01
C PHE A 148 16.91 18.50 -17.30
N ILE A 149 16.31 18.99 -16.25
CA ILE A 149 15.45 20.18 -16.30
C ILE A 149 15.94 21.22 -15.28
N ASN A 150 15.61 22.47 -15.52
CA ASN A 150 15.67 23.50 -14.49
C ASN A 150 14.38 23.48 -13.69
N ASP A 151 14.47 23.17 -12.39
CA ASP A 151 13.34 23.16 -11.45
C ASP A 151 13.29 24.47 -10.66
N PRO A 152 12.40 25.42 -11.01
CA PRO A 152 12.21 26.68 -10.29
C PRO A 152 11.30 26.55 -9.05
N GLY A 153 10.79 25.33 -8.75
CA GLY A 153 9.84 25.07 -7.70
C GLY A 153 8.37 25.05 -8.15
N PHE A 154 8.14 25.15 -9.46
CA PHE A 154 6.81 25.09 -10.06
C PHE A 154 6.86 24.65 -11.51
N PHE A 155 5.74 24.19 -12.04
CA PHE A 155 5.51 23.91 -13.44
C PHE A 155 4.30 24.71 -13.91
N ILE A 156 4.41 25.38 -15.05
CA ILE A 156 3.31 26.12 -15.69
C ILE A 156 2.76 25.27 -16.84
N LEU A 157 1.47 25.02 -16.81
CA LEU A 157 0.77 24.32 -17.88
C LEU A 157 0.67 25.24 -19.11
N PRO A 158 1.22 24.85 -20.26
CA PRO A 158 1.27 25.75 -21.42
C PRO A 158 -0.11 26.16 -21.96
N GLU A 159 -1.13 25.32 -21.80
CA GLU A 159 -2.46 25.52 -22.38
C GLU A 159 -3.33 26.57 -21.64
N ASP A 160 -3.17 26.67 -20.31
CA ASP A 160 -4.03 27.52 -19.48
C ASP A 160 -3.27 28.32 -18.42
N GLU A 161 -1.95 28.31 -18.48
CA GLU A 161 -1.03 29.01 -17.55
C GLU A 161 -1.20 28.59 -16.09
N ARG A 162 -1.90 27.46 -15.80
CA ARG A 162 -2.07 26.94 -14.45
C ARG A 162 -0.73 26.58 -13.85
N ILE A 163 -0.51 27.00 -12.59
CA ILE A 163 0.73 26.79 -11.86
C ILE A 163 0.58 25.58 -10.94
N PHE A 164 1.40 24.55 -11.18
CA PHE A 164 1.59 23.39 -10.31
C PHE A 164 2.81 23.61 -9.44
N ARG A 165 2.62 23.72 -8.11
CA ARG A 165 3.70 24.08 -7.20
C ARG A 165 4.44 22.85 -6.68
N GLY A 166 5.77 22.95 -6.62
CA GLY A 166 6.62 22.01 -5.89
C GLY A 166 6.61 22.27 -4.40
N TRP A 167 6.99 21.26 -3.62
CA TRP A 167 7.06 21.38 -2.16
C TRP A 167 8.21 22.28 -1.68
N LYS A 168 9.29 22.42 -2.48
CA LYS A 168 10.47 23.24 -2.16
C LYS A 168 10.35 24.60 -2.79
N LYS A 169 10.22 25.62 -1.98
CA LYS A 169 10.21 27.03 -2.44
C LYS A 169 11.56 27.36 -3.11
N GLY A 170 11.51 27.89 -4.33
CA GLY A 170 12.71 28.20 -5.13
C GLY A 170 13.28 26.99 -5.89
N GLY A 171 12.65 25.81 -5.78
CA GLY A 171 12.98 24.62 -6.57
C GLY A 171 14.29 23.94 -6.21
N HIS A 172 14.73 23.07 -7.12
CA HIS A 172 15.94 22.25 -6.94
C HIS A 172 17.07 22.68 -7.92
N GLY A 173 16.81 23.66 -8.80
CA GLY A 173 17.75 24.05 -9.84
C GLY A 173 17.88 22.98 -10.92
N ASN A 174 19.08 22.80 -11.44
CA ASN A 174 19.33 21.79 -12.46
C ASN A 174 19.26 20.38 -11.88
N ILE A 175 18.29 19.55 -12.30
CA ILE A 175 17.99 18.26 -11.69
C ILE A 175 17.69 17.18 -12.76
N ASN A 176 18.25 16.00 -12.58
CA ASN A 176 17.98 14.80 -13.38
C ASN A 176 17.08 13.82 -12.64
N LEU A 177 16.72 12.67 -13.26
CA LEU A 177 15.83 11.66 -12.70
C LEU A 177 16.33 11.14 -11.34
N ASN A 178 17.62 10.82 -11.22
CA ASN A 178 18.20 10.32 -9.96
C ASN A 178 17.94 11.30 -8.81
N ASN A 179 18.32 12.55 -8.97
CA ASN A 179 18.14 13.56 -7.94
C ASN A 179 16.66 13.91 -7.73
N ALA A 180 15.84 13.84 -8.78
CA ALA A 180 14.40 14.07 -8.69
C ALA A 180 13.69 12.99 -7.83
N ILE A 181 14.17 11.75 -7.82
CA ILE A 181 13.69 10.70 -6.92
C ILE A 181 14.18 10.96 -5.49
N ILE A 182 15.48 11.24 -5.32
CA ILE A 182 16.12 11.48 -4.02
C ILE A 182 15.47 12.65 -3.27
N GLU A 183 15.37 13.80 -3.94
CA GLU A 183 14.85 15.04 -3.37
C GLU A 183 13.33 15.17 -3.56
N SER A 184 12.69 14.21 -4.25
CA SER A 184 11.25 14.18 -4.51
C SER A 184 10.74 15.43 -5.24
N SER A 185 11.47 15.92 -6.27
CA SER A 185 11.04 17.06 -7.07
C SER A 185 9.68 16.79 -7.73
N ASN A 186 8.69 17.64 -7.47
CA ASN A 186 7.42 17.56 -8.19
C ASN A 186 7.56 18.10 -9.62
N THR A 187 8.30 19.19 -9.79
CA THR A 187 8.46 19.87 -11.09
C THR A 187 9.01 18.94 -12.17
N PHE A 188 9.99 18.10 -11.81
CA PHE A 188 10.54 17.09 -12.74
C PHE A 188 9.42 16.15 -13.22
N PHE A 189 8.63 15.62 -12.31
CA PHE A 189 7.58 14.65 -12.63
C PHE A 189 6.35 15.29 -13.26
N PHE A 190 6.04 16.56 -12.97
CA PHE A 190 5.04 17.33 -13.71
C PHE A 190 5.45 17.47 -15.18
N SER A 191 6.70 17.86 -15.44
CA SER A 191 7.24 17.99 -16.80
C SER A 191 7.25 16.67 -17.56
N LEU A 192 7.63 15.56 -16.89
CA LEU A 192 7.62 14.23 -17.49
C LEU A 192 6.19 13.79 -17.85
N ALA A 193 5.26 13.89 -16.90
CA ALA A 193 3.87 13.52 -17.10
C ALA A 193 3.19 14.38 -18.17
N TYR A 194 3.48 15.66 -18.25
CA TYR A 194 2.98 16.52 -19.31
C TYR A 194 3.34 16.02 -20.72
N LYS A 195 4.55 15.48 -20.89
CA LYS A 195 5.05 14.90 -22.16
C LYS A 195 4.52 13.50 -22.44
N SER A 196 3.95 12.84 -21.43
CA SER A 196 3.50 11.46 -21.52
C SER A 196 2.17 11.32 -22.29
N ASP A 197 2.00 10.19 -23.00
CA ASP A 197 0.68 9.72 -23.39
C ASP A 197 -0.02 9.12 -22.18
N ILE A 198 -1.25 9.55 -21.94
CA ILE A 198 -1.99 9.14 -20.73
C ILE A 198 -2.38 7.66 -20.76
N ASN A 199 -2.72 7.11 -21.93
CA ASN A 199 -3.16 5.72 -22.02
C ASN A 199 -1.98 4.77 -21.80
N GLU A 200 -0.82 5.06 -22.41
CA GLU A 200 0.41 4.30 -22.18
C GLU A 200 0.88 4.38 -20.73
N LEU A 201 0.83 5.57 -20.12
CA LEU A 201 1.19 5.75 -18.71
C LEU A 201 0.29 4.93 -17.78
N ILE A 202 -1.02 4.92 -18.02
CA ILE A 202 -1.99 4.15 -17.23
C ILE A 202 -1.75 2.65 -17.41
N GLU A 203 -1.54 2.18 -18.65
CA GLU A 203 -1.23 0.78 -18.92
C GLU A 203 0.04 0.36 -18.17
N PHE A 204 1.09 1.16 -18.25
CA PHE A 204 2.34 0.93 -17.52
C PHE A 204 2.12 0.84 -16.00
N LEU A 205 1.42 1.80 -15.42
CA LEU A 205 1.12 1.81 -13.98
C LEU A 205 0.23 0.63 -13.54
N SER A 206 -0.68 0.18 -14.42
CA SER A 206 -1.50 -1.00 -14.18
C SER A 206 -0.65 -2.27 -13.98
N ASN A 207 0.54 -2.36 -14.62
CA ASN A 207 1.45 -3.50 -14.43
C ASN A 207 2.06 -3.52 -13.01
N PHE A 208 2.08 -2.39 -12.30
CA PHE A 208 2.48 -2.32 -10.90
C PHE A 208 1.33 -2.61 -9.90
N GLY A 209 0.19 -3.14 -10.37
CA GLY A 209 -0.93 -3.56 -9.52
C GLY A 209 -1.95 -2.46 -9.22
N PHE A 210 -1.74 -1.22 -9.68
CA PHE A 210 -2.71 -0.16 -9.47
C PHE A 210 -4.01 -0.42 -10.27
N GLY A 211 -5.15 -0.23 -9.62
CA GLY A 211 -6.46 -0.51 -10.21
C GLY A 211 -6.82 -2.00 -10.30
N LYS A 212 -6.00 -2.89 -9.75
CA LYS A 212 -6.18 -4.35 -9.78
C LYS A 212 -6.37 -4.95 -8.40
N ASN A 213 -6.99 -6.13 -8.35
CA ASN A 213 -6.90 -7.00 -7.18
C ASN A 213 -5.56 -7.76 -7.25
N ILE A 214 -4.80 -7.73 -6.16
CA ILE A 214 -3.42 -8.23 -6.09
C ILE A 214 -3.21 -9.26 -4.95
N CYS A 215 -4.27 -9.64 -4.27
CA CYS A 215 -4.24 -10.56 -3.15
C CYS A 215 -5.33 -11.62 -3.32
N VAL A 216 -4.95 -12.89 -3.27
CA VAL A 216 -5.87 -14.01 -3.57
C VAL A 216 -6.80 -14.35 -2.43
N ASP A 217 -6.37 -14.12 -1.18
CA ASP A 217 -7.08 -14.49 0.04
C ASP A 217 -7.34 -13.30 1.00
N CYS A 218 -7.28 -12.08 0.48
CA CYS A 218 -7.72 -10.91 1.21
C CYS A 218 -9.25 -10.80 1.22
N PHE A 219 -9.81 -10.42 2.36
CA PHE A 219 -11.25 -10.23 2.49
C PHE A 219 -11.69 -8.91 1.87
N LEU A 220 -12.53 -8.97 0.82
CA LEU A 220 -13.10 -7.80 0.12
C LEU A 220 -12.08 -6.68 -0.18
N PRO A 221 -10.96 -6.98 -0.85
CA PRO A 221 -9.95 -5.97 -1.12
C PRO A 221 -10.48 -4.96 -2.13
N ASP A 222 -10.18 -3.68 -1.87
CA ASP A 222 -10.49 -2.61 -2.81
C ASP A 222 -9.37 -2.50 -3.88
N LYS A 223 -9.79 -2.23 -5.10
CA LYS A 223 -8.86 -2.09 -6.24
C LYS A 223 -8.19 -0.72 -6.32
N GLY A 224 -8.52 0.20 -5.41
CA GLY A 224 -8.15 1.59 -5.59
C GLY A 224 -8.76 2.20 -6.85
N LEU A 225 -8.14 3.25 -7.33
CA LEU A 225 -8.53 3.89 -8.59
C LEU A 225 -7.29 4.27 -9.40
N LEU A 226 -7.12 3.66 -10.54
CA LEU A 226 -6.22 4.16 -11.59
C LEU A 226 -7.11 4.85 -12.64
N PRO A 227 -7.21 6.21 -12.58
CA PRO A 227 -8.15 6.96 -13.39
C PRO A 227 -7.69 6.99 -14.85
N ASN A 228 -8.66 7.02 -15.77
CA ASN A 228 -8.41 7.16 -17.19
C ASN A 228 -9.46 8.10 -17.84
N PRO A 229 -9.28 8.52 -19.10
CA PRO A 229 -10.22 9.41 -19.78
C PRO A 229 -11.67 8.90 -19.80
N LYS A 230 -11.86 7.59 -20.00
CA LYS A 230 -13.20 6.98 -20.02
C LYS A 230 -13.84 7.01 -18.62
N TRP A 231 -13.04 6.68 -17.58
CA TRP A 231 -13.52 6.75 -16.19
C TRP A 231 -13.96 8.19 -15.85
N LYS A 232 -13.16 9.20 -16.18
CA LYS A 232 -13.45 10.60 -15.87
C LYS A 232 -14.72 11.06 -16.56
N MET A 233 -14.89 10.74 -17.85
CA MET A 233 -16.11 11.06 -18.59
C MET A 233 -17.36 10.40 -17.96
N ASN A 234 -17.26 9.10 -17.62
CA ASN A 234 -18.39 8.34 -17.12
C ASN A 234 -18.82 8.71 -15.69
N ASN A 235 -17.87 9.14 -14.85
CA ASN A 235 -18.16 9.40 -13.42
C ASN A 235 -18.31 10.89 -13.08
N LEU A 236 -17.65 11.77 -13.84
CA LEU A 236 -17.63 13.20 -13.56
C LEU A 236 -18.26 14.04 -14.67
N ASN A 237 -18.56 13.43 -15.82
CA ASN A 237 -19.10 14.08 -17.00
C ASN A 237 -18.22 15.21 -17.58
N PHE A 238 -16.90 15.07 -17.40
CA PHE A 238 -15.86 15.97 -17.91
C PHE A 238 -14.80 15.19 -18.68
N GLY A 239 -14.26 15.80 -19.75
CA GLY A 239 -13.14 15.26 -20.51
C GLY A 239 -11.84 15.30 -19.73
N TRP A 240 -10.91 14.45 -20.12
CA TRP A 240 -9.55 14.45 -19.59
C TRP A 240 -8.77 15.66 -20.11
N VAL A 241 -8.05 16.33 -19.22
CA VAL A 241 -7.20 17.47 -19.57
C VAL A 241 -5.75 17.19 -19.18
N LYS A 242 -4.80 17.91 -19.80
CA LYS A 242 -3.36 17.74 -19.49
C LYS A 242 -3.02 17.91 -18.00
N GLY A 243 -3.73 18.79 -17.31
CA GLY A 243 -3.58 18.98 -15.87
C GLY A 243 -3.89 17.73 -15.04
N ASP A 244 -4.79 16.85 -15.50
CA ASP A 244 -5.05 15.57 -14.86
C ASP A 244 -3.84 14.64 -14.97
N THR A 245 -3.21 14.60 -16.16
CA THR A 245 -1.99 13.81 -16.39
C THR A 245 -0.83 14.33 -15.53
N VAL A 246 -0.68 15.64 -15.41
CA VAL A 246 0.35 16.28 -14.57
C VAL A 246 0.17 15.87 -13.09
N ASN A 247 -1.05 15.92 -12.57
CA ASN A 247 -1.34 15.46 -11.20
C ASN A 247 -1.05 13.96 -11.00
N LEU A 248 -1.41 13.13 -12.00
CA LEU A 248 -1.13 11.70 -11.95
C LEU A 248 0.38 11.43 -11.84
N GLY A 249 1.22 12.23 -12.53
CA GLY A 249 2.67 12.11 -12.52
C GLY A 249 3.33 12.24 -11.14
N VAL A 250 2.62 12.77 -10.17
CA VAL A 250 3.07 12.85 -8.77
C VAL A 250 2.19 12.01 -7.83
N GLY A 251 1.36 11.14 -8.38
CA GLY A 251 0.48 10.24 -7.62
C GLY A 251 -0.65 10.96 -6.90
N GLN A 252 -1.13 12.06 -7.46
CA GLN A 252 -2.25 12.85 -6.92
C GLN A 252 -3.42 12.95 -7.91
N GLY A 253 -4.34 13.85 -7.67
CA GLY A 253 -5.57 13.99 -8.46
C GLY A 253 -6.57 12.89 -8.10
N TYR A 254 -7.09 12.19 -9.10
CA TYR A 254 -8.09 11.15 -8.90
C TYR A 254 -7.51 9.78 -8.52
N MET A 255 -6.18 9.61 -8.58
CA MET A 255 -5.55 8.32 -8.30
C MET A 255 -5.63 7.98 -6.81
N SER A 256 -6.01 6.73 -6.54
CA SER A 256 -5.95 6.16 -5.18
C SER A 256 -5.48 4.71 -5.21
N ALA A 257 -4.78 4.33 -4.15
CA ALA A 257 -4.31 2.96 -3.91
C ALA A 257 -4.56 2.56 -2.46
N THR A 258 -4.70 1.26 -2.23
CA THR A 258 -4.74 0.70 -0.88
C THR A 258 -3.32 0.45 -0.35
N PRO A 259 -3.10 0.41 0.97
CA PRO A 259 -1.79 0.06 1.53
C PRO A 259 -1.25 -1.26 1.03
N ILE A 260 -2.10 -2.27 0.82
CA ILE A 260 -1.64 -3.54 0.25
C ILE A 260 -1.19 -3.40 -1.22
N GLN A 261 -1.84 -2.54 -2.02
CA GLN A 261 -1.36 -2.24 -3.38
C GLN A 261 -0.03 -1.48 -3.34
N LEU A 262 0.18 -0.59 -2.37
CA LEU A 262 1.47 0.08 -2.19
C LEU A 262 2.58 -0.89 -1.77
N ALA A 263 2.26 -1.92 -0.95
CA ALA A 263 3.19 -2.98 -0.62
C ALA A 263 3.54 -3.84 -1.85
N TYR A 264 2.53 -4.15 -2.68
CA TYR A 264 2.72 -4.89 -3.93
C TYR A 264 3.60 -4.13 -4.92
N TYR A 265 3.34 -2.85 -5.08
CA TYR A 265 4.17 -1.94 -5.85
C TYR A 265 5.61 -1.89 -5.34
N ALA A 266 5.81 -1.77 -4.02
CA ALA A 266 7.14 -1.79 -3.41
C ALA A 266 7.87 -3.11 -3.64
N ALA A 267 7.16 -4.25 -3.57
CA ALA A 267 7.70 -5.57 -3.84
C ALA A 267 8.10 -5.75 -5.30
N LEU A 268 7.30 -5.25 -6.26
CA LEU A 268 7.66 -5.23 -7.68
C LEU A 268 8.90 -4.38 -7.95
N LEU A 269 9.01 -3.19 -7.31
CA LEU A 269 10.23 -2.40 -7.40
C LEU A 269 11.43 -3.17 -6.84
N ALA A 270 11.29 -3.79 -5.67
CA ALA A 270 12.35 -4.54 -5.02
C ALA A 270 12.85 -5.72 -5.88
N ASN A 271 11.94 -6.44 -6.49
CA ASN A 271 12.24 -7.66 -7.25
C ASN A 271 12.28 -7.43 -8.78
N LYS A 272 12.66 -6.21 -9.19
CA LYS A 272 12.87 -5.83 -10.59
C LYS A 272 11.71 -6.25 -11.50
N GLY A 273 10.49 -5.98 -11.05
CA GLY A 273 9.28 -6.20 -11.83
C GLY A 273 8.72 -7.62 -11.79
N THR A 274 9.33 -8.55 -11.09
CA THR A 274 8.86 -9.94 -11.02
C THR A 274 8.28 -10.25 -9.64
N LEU A 275 7.04 -10.76 -9.57
CA LEU A 275 6.38 -11.04 -8.31
C LEU A 275 5.20 -12.01 -8.46
N ASN A 276 4.97 -12.85 -7.45
CA ASN A 276 3.74 -13.62 -7.29
C ASN A 276 2.61 -12.78 -6.68
N GLU A 277 1.36 -13.18 -6.89
CA GLU A 277 0.23 -12.59 -6.17
C GLU A 277 0.40 -12.76 -4.66
N PHE A 278 -0.12 -11.81 -3.91
CA PHE A 278 -0.05 -11.84 -2.45
C PHE A 278 -1.01 -12.86 -1.85
N SER A 279 -0.57 -13.49 -0.75
CA SER A 279 -1.36 -14.47 -0.01
C SER A 279 -0.95 -14.50 1.46
N PHE A 280 -1.91 -14.71 2.35
CA PHE A 280 -1.68 -14.99 3.78
C PHE A 280 -1.39 -16.46 4.04
N VAL A 281 -2.04 -17.34 3.30
CA VAL A 281 -1.90 -18.78 3.47
C VAL A 281 -0.91 -19.30 2.44
N GLN A 282 0.13 -19.95 2.94
CA GLN A 282 1.07 -20.67 2.11
C GLN A 282 0.59 -22.13 2.07
N ASP A 283 0.09 -22.57 0.92
CA ASP A 283 -0.24 -23.97 0.75
C ASP A 283 1.05 -24.79 0.87
N GLY A 284 0.98 -25.92 1.63
CA GLY A 284 2.05 -26.89 1.70
C GLY A 284 2.40 -27.45 0.32
N GLU A 285 3.58 -28.08 0.20
CA GLU A 285 4.21 -28.58 -1.00
C GLU A 285 3.29 -28.81 -2.21
N GLY A 286 3.41 -27.98 -3.27
CA GLY A 286 2.89 -28.32 -4.60
C GLY A 286 1.87 -27.38 -5.23
N THR A 287 1.44 -26.29 -4.62
CA THR A 287 0.65 -25.28 -5.32
C THR A 287 1.57 -24.27 -5.98
N GLU A 288 1.98 -24.56 -7.22
CA GLU A 288 2.46 -23.52 -8.11
C GLU A 288 1.31 -22.51 -8.31
N LYS A 289 1.28 -21.44 -7.52
CA LYS A 289 0.46 -20.25 -7.81
C LYS A 289 1.12 -19.53 -8.99
N ASN A 290 0.77 -19.98 -10.20
CA ASN A 290 1.37 -19.56 -11.46
C ASN A 290 0.88 -18.21 -11.97
N ASN A 291 0.63 -17.24 -11.10
CA ASN A 291 0.34 -15.87 -11.52
C ASN A 291 1.58 -14.99 -11.33
N LEU A 292 2.71 -15.42 -11.87
CA LEU A 292 3.93 -14.63 -11.89
C LEU A 292 3.74 -13.43 -12.82
N ILE A 293 3.76 -12.25 -12.25
CA ILE A 293 3.82 -10.99 -13.02
C ILE A 293 5.28 -10.71 -13.35
N SER A 294 5.53 -10.28 -14.58
CA SER A 294 6.85 -9.83 -15.03
C SER A 294 6.71 -8.54 -15.82
N ILE A 295 7.40 -7.50 -15.38
CA ILE A 295 7.52 -6.22 -16.06
C ILE A 295 8.91 -6.19 -16.69
N ASN A 296 8.95 -6.21 -18.02
CA ASN A 296 10.22 -6.24 -18.75
C ASN A 296 10.80 -4.83 -18.89
N ILE A 297 11.80 -4.53 -18.07
CA ILE A 297 12.58 -3.28 -18.08
C ILE A 297 14.05 -3.66 -18.00
N ASN A 298 14.91 -2.85 -18.60
CA ASN A 298 16.34 -3.06 -18.59
C ASN A 298 16.91 -3.13 -17.16
N ASP A 299 17.76 -4.12 -16.87
CA ASP A 299 18.35 -4.33 -15.54
C ASP A 299 19.13 -3.11 -15.03
N ASN A 300 19.84 -2.39 -15.90
CA ASN A 300 20.57 -1.17 -15.52
C ASN A 300 19.61 -0.07 -15.04
N ASP A 301 18.41 0.01 -15.61
CA ASP A 301 17.41 1.00 -15.17
C ASP A 301 16.81 0.63 -13.83
N TRP A 302 16.55 -0.65 -13.58
CA TRP A 302 16.17 -1.14 -12.25
C TRP A 302 17.23 -0.83 -11.19
N GLU A 303 18.50 -1.11 -11.49
CA GLU A 303 19.61 -0.85 -10.54
C GLU A 303 19.75 0.64 -10.23
N LYS A 304 19.67 1.51 -11.23
CA LYS A 304 19.74 2.96 -11.04
C LYS A 304 18.54 3.51 -10.26
N ILE A 305 17.34 2.96 -10.46
CA ILE A 305 16.18 3.28 -9.63
C ILE A 305 16.40 2.84 -8.19
N HIS A 306 16.92 1.63 -7.95
CA HIS A 306 17.29 1.17 -6.60
C HIS A 306 18.29 2.12 -5.95
N GLN A 307 19.35 2.52 -6.65
CA GLN A 307 20.34 3.48 -6.13
C GLN A 307 19.70 4.84 -5.80
N SER A 308 18.77 5.32 -6.66
CA SER A 308 18.03 6.55 -6.39
C SER A 308 17.16 6.42 -5.13
N MET A 309 16.49 5.27 -4.93
CA MET A 309 15.68 5.00 -3.75
C MET A 309 16.51 4.80 -2.47
N ILE A 310 17.71 4.22 -2.56
CA ILE A 310 18.71 4.20 -1.47
C ILE A 310 19.07 5.64 -1.13
N GLY A 311 19.31 6.48 -2.13
CA GLY A 311 19.65 7.89 -1.97
C GLY A 311 18.59 8.72 -1.22
N VAL A 312 17.32 8.29 -1.20
CA VAL A 312 16.25 8.92 -0.41
C VAL A 312 16.58 8.91 1.09
N ILE A 313 17.28 7.87 1.56
CA ILE A 313 17.76 7.75 2.95
C ILE A 313 19.22 8.21 3.07
N GLU A 314 20.11 7.80 2.16
CA GLU A 314 21.55 7.99 2.30
C GLU A 314 22.04 9.39 1.91
N SER A 315 21.38 10.05 0.98
CA SER A 315 21.80 11.39 0.55
C SER A 315 21.52 12.44 1.64
N PRO A 316 22.42 13.43 1.83
CA PRO A 316 22.15 14.59 2.67
C PRO A 316 20.93 15.38 2.25
N LYS A 317 20.54 15.30 0.96
CA LYS A 317 19.35 15.94 0.37
C LYS A 317 18.13 15.02 0.37
N GLY A 318 18.27 13.74 0.76
CA GLY A 318 17.21 12.76 0.77
C GLY A 318 16.04 13.13 1.67
N THR A 319 14.82 12.87 1.20
CA THR A 319 13.58 13.23 1.92
C THR A 319 13.35 12.39 3.18
N ALA A 320 14.03 11.25 3.31
CA ALA A 320 13.96 10.37 4.48
C ALA A 320 15.31 10.18 5.18
N LYS A 321 16.25 11.12 5.03
CA LYS A 321 17.62 11.04 5.59
C LYS A 321 17.71 10.81 7.09
N ARG A 322 16.68 11.17 7.87
CA ARG A 322 16.60 10.93 9.31
C ARG A 322 16.53 9.45 9.65
N LEU A 323 16.09 8.60 8.72
CA LEU A 323 15.99 7.16 8.91
C LEU A 323 17.36 6.45 8.91
N ARG A 324 18.42 7.11 8.43
CA ARG A 324 19.78 6.54 8.38
C ARG A 324 20.27 6.01 9.73
N GLN A 325 19.86 6.66 10.81
CA GLN A 325 20.27 6.27 12.17
C GLN A 325 19.41 5.17 12.79
N LEU A 326 18.29 4.82 12.15
CA LEU A 326 17.31 3.85 12.67
C LEU A 326 17.44 2.47 12.03
N ARG A 327 18.15 2.37 10.92
CA ARG A 327 18.28 1.16 10.13
C ARG A 327 19.53 0.35 10.51
N ASP A 328 19.39 -0.96 10.49
CA ASP A 328 20.49 -1.90 10.69
C ASP A 328 21.10 -2.36 9.35
N PHE A 329 20.37 -2.18 8.24
CA PHE A 329 20.74 -2.58 6.88
C PHE A 329 20.54 -1.44 5.89
N THR A 330 21.20 -1.53 4.72
CA THR A 330 20.90 -0.59 3.62
C THR A 330 19.50 -0.85 3.08
N ILE A 331 18.67 0.19 3.04
CA ILE A 331 17.26 0.14 2.67
C ILE A 331 17.01 1.13 1.54
N ALA A 332 16.25 0.70 0.53
CA ALA A 332 15.68 1.56 -0.49
C ALA A 332 14.27 2.01 -0.07
N ALA A 333 13.95 3.29 -0.24
CA ALA A 333 12.66 3.82 0.16
C ALA A 333 12.17 4.97 -0.73
N LYS A 334 10.87 5.24 -0.66
CA LYS A 334 10.29 6.47 -1.20
C LYS A 334 9.19 6.97 -0.28
N SER A 335 9.36 8.20 0.21
CA SER A 335 8.35 8.88 1.03
C SER A 335 7.31 9.59 0.16
N GLY A 336 6.08 9.63 0.66
CA GLY A 336 4.97 10.40 0.12
C GLY A 336 4.28 11.21 1.21
N THR A 337 3.69 12.31 0.82
CA THR A 337 2.82 13.14 1.66
C THR A 337 1.58 13.45 0.83
N VAL A 338 0.42 13.07 1.33
CA VAL A 338 -0.86 13.30 0.65
C VAL A 338 -1.45 14.59 1.17
N GLU A 339 -1.46 15.62 0.33
CA GLU A 339 -2.09 16.90 0.65
C GLU A 339 -3.62 16.72 0.70
N LEU A 340 -4.21 16.95 1.88
CA LEU A 340 -5.66 16.91 2.09
C LEU A 340 -6.32 18.25 1.81
N VAL A 341 -5.59 19.33 2.07
CA VAL A 341 -6.06 20.70 1.86
C VAL A 341 -4.99 21.46 1.09
N SER A 342 -5.36 21.97 -0.08
CA SER A 342 -4.46 22.86 -0.83
C SER A 342 -4.30 24.18 -0.09
N THR A 343 -3.06 24.62 0.11
CA THR A 343 -2.72 25.90 0.74
C THR A 343 -1.80 26.70 -0.16
N GLU A 344 -1.96 28.01 -0.17
CA GLU A 344 -1.10 28.89 -0.96
C GLU A 344 0.23 29.18 -0.26
N THR A 345 0.22 29.21 1.08
CA THR A 345 1.39 29.53 1.88
C THR A 345 1.67 28.49 2.96
N LYS A 346 2.92 28.47 3.47
CA LYS A 346 3.28 27.62 4.62
C LYS A 346 2.62 28.11 5.91
N GLU A 347 2.32 29.38 6.00
CA GLU A 347 1.60 30.01 7.12
C GLU A 347 0.16 29.50 7.17
N ASP A 348 -0.52 29.41 6.03
CA ASP A 348 -1.86 28.82 5.93
C ASP A 348 -1.86 27.36 6.35
N TYR A 349 -0.84 26.62 5.91
CA TYR A 349 -0.71 25.21 6.31
C TYR A 349 -0.49 25.06 7.83
N LYS A 350 0.27 25.94 8.47
CA LYS A 350 0.46 25.89 9.92
C LYS A 350 -0.86 26.07 10.69
N ILE A 351 -1.75 26.92 10.20
CA ILE A 351 -3.07 27.12 10.80
C ILE A 351 -3.95 25.89 10.58
N ILE A 352 -3.97 25.35 9.37
CA ILE A 352 -4.79 24.19 9.00
C ILE A 352 -4.37 22.95 9.78
N ARG A 353 -3.08 22.73 9.96
CA ARG A 353 -2.54 21.56 10.68
C ARG A 353 -2.80 21.53 12.19
N GLU A 354 -3.31 22.62 12.78
CA GLU A 354 -3.79 22.60 14.17
C GLU A 354 -4.99 21.66 14.31
N VAL A 355 -5.78 21.51 13.26
CA VAL A 355 -6.88 20.55 13.18
C VAL A 355 -6.32 19.21 12.66
N GLU A 356 -6.28 18.19 13.52
CA GLU A 356 -5.68 16.89 13.20
C GLU A 356 -6.23 16.30 11.90
N GLU A 357 -7.54 16.32 11.70
CA GLU A 357 -8.21 15.73 10.54
C GLU A 357 -7.86 16.42 9.20
N LYS A 358 -7.26 17.60 9.26
CA LYS A 358 -6.82 18.36 8.07
C LYS A 358 -5.33 18.19 7.74
N ARG A 359 -4.57 17.53 8.64
CA ARG A 359 -3.16 17.26 8.38
C ARG A 359 -3.01 16.25 7.25
N ASP A 360 -1.97 16.41 6.48
CA ASP A 360 -1.62 15.52 5.39
C ASP A 360 -1.42 14.06 5.84
N HIS A 361 -1.69 13.09 4.98
CA HIS A 361 -1.36 11.71 5.29
C HIS A 361 0.12 11.43 5.02
N ALA A 362 0.74 10.68 5.93
CA ALA A 362 2.11 10.21 5.81
C ALA A 362 2.15 8.83 5.16
N ILE A 363 2.91 8.70 4.06
CA ILE A 363 3.07 7.43 3.36
C ILE A 363 4.55 7.15 3.11
N ILE A 364 4.94 5.89 3.20
CA ILE A 364 6.25 5.41 2.77
C ILE A 364 6.12 4.01 2.18
N VAL A 365 6.90 3.75 1.14
CA VAL A 365 7.22 2.41 0.67
C VAL A 365 8.71 2.18 0.82
N ALA A 366 9.11 1.00 1.27
CA ALA A 366 10.51 0.66 1.48
C ALA A 366 10.76 -0.84 1.28
N PHE A 367 11.99 -1.20 0.97
CA PHE A 367 12.40 -2.59 0.83
C PHE A 367 13.89 -2.78 1.13
N GLY A 368 14.26 -3.99 1.50
CA GLY A 368 15.64 -4.35 1.84
C GLY A 368 15.81 -5.82 2.26
N PRO A 369 17.06 -6.21 2.59
CA PRO A 369 18.30 -5.42 2.59
C PRO A 369 18.83 -5.23 1.16
N MET A 370 19.42 -4.08 0.87
CA MET A 370 20.08 -3.87 -0.41
C MET A 370 21.51 -4.39 -0.38
N PRO A 371 22.07 -4.96 -1.48
CA PRO A 371 21.51 -5.01 -2.84
C PRO A 371 20.55 -6.19 -3.12
N ASN A 372 20.36 -7.13 -2.20
CA ASN A 372 19.55 -8.33 -2.36
C ASN A 372 18.33 -8.27 -1.45
N PRO A 373 17.27 -7.56 -1.88
CA PRO A 373 16.10 -7.37 -1.03
C PRO A 373 15.34 -8.69 -0.80
N LYS A 374 14.81 -8.83 0.42
CA LYS A 374 13.98 -9.98 0.81
C LYS A 374 12.56 -9.56 1.16
N TYR A 375 12.40 -8.37 1.72
CA TYR A 375 11.11 -7.87 2.20
C TYR A 375 10.82 -6.48 1.67
N ALA A 376 9.54 -6.23 1.42
CA ALA A 376 9.03 -4.90 1.11
C ALA A 376 7.93 -4.51 2.11
N VAL A 377 7.79 -3.22 2.38
CA VAL A 377 6.81 -2.69 3.32
C VAL A 377 6.17 -1.42 2.79
N SER A 378 4.87 -1.29 3.02
CA SER A 378 4.15 -0.03 2.92
C SER A 378 3.61 0.39 4.28
N VAL A 379 3.69 1.68 4.58
CA VAL A 379 3.10 2.28 5.78
C VAL A 379 2.30 3.51 5.37
N VAL A 380 1.06 3.55 5.82
CA VAL A 380 0.17 4.71 5.69
C VAL A 380 -0.25 5.14 7.09
N ILE A 381 -0.11 6.41 7.42
CA ILE A 381 -0.59 7.00 8.67
C ILE A 381 -1.46 8.20 8.32
N GLU A 382 -2.76 8.08 8.61
CA GLU A 382 -3.69 9.18 8.42
C GLU A 382 -3.28 10.37 9.28
N ASN A 383 -3.31 11.56 8.68
CA ASN A 383 -3.00 12.84 9.34
C ASN A 383 -1.60 12.88 10.01
N GLY A 384 -0.67 12.07 9.50
CA GLY A 384 0.70 11.93 10.00
C GLY A 384 1.69 12.96 9.47
N GLU A 385 1.29 13.84 8.55
CA GLU A 385 2.03 14.95 7.94
C GLU A 385 3.21 14.54 7.05
N SER A 386 4.14 13.70 7.53
CA SER A 386 5.39 13.46 6.81
C SER A 386 5.70 11.97 6.65
N GLY A 387 5.72 11.49 5.41
CA GLY A 387 6.08 10.11 5.11
C GLY A 387 7.47 9.74 5.66
N GLY A 388 8.49 10.56 5.42
CA GLY A 388 9.84 10.28 5.87
C GLY A 388 10.06 10.36 7.38
N SER A 389 9.33 11.24 8.08
CA SER A 389 9.54 11.48 9.52
C SER A 389 8.58 10.70 10.43
N VAL A 390 7.40 10.31 9.95
CA VAL A 390 6.35 9.68 10.75
C VAL A 390 6.04 8.26 10.31
N ALA A 391 5.85 8.00 9.04
CA ALA A 391 5.67 6.65 8.51
C ALA A 391 7.01 5.88 8.39
N GLY A 392 8.09 6.59 8.09
CA GLY A 392 9.43 6.02 7.92
C GLY A 392 9.93 5.21 9.11
N PRO A 393 9.93 5.74 10.35
CA PRO A 393 10.36 4.97 11.52
C PRO A 393 9.60 3.66 11.71
N VAL A 394 8.31 3.62 11.38
CA VAL A 394 7.49 2.40 11.43
C VAL A 394 7.98 1.38 10.40
N ALA A 395 8.21 1.83 9.15
CA ALA A 395 8.71 0.95 8.08
C ALA A 395 10.09 0.37 8.42
N ILE A 396 11.00 1.20 8.95
CA ILE A 396 12.34 0.75 9.34
C ILE A 396 12.26 -0.28 10.48
N ALA A 397 11.44 -0.03 11.50
CA ALA A 397 11.30 -0.97 12.63
C ALA A 397 10.77 -2.33 12.18
N VAL A 398 9.81 -2.35 11.24
CA VAL A 398 9.26 -3.58 10.66
C VAL A 398 10.33 -4.31 9.84
N LEU A 399 11.07 -3.62 8.98
CA LEU A 399 12.13 -4.24 8.19
C LEU A 399 13.28 -4.74 9.08
N ASN A 400 13.70 -3.99 10.09
CA ASN A 400 14.71 -4.45 11.04
C ASN A 400 14.27 -5.72 11.78
N SER A 401 12.99 -5.82 12.19
CA SER A 401 12.44 -7.04 12.82
C SER A 401 12.55 -8.26 11.90
N LEU A 402 12.14 -8.12 10.63
CA LEU A 402 12.19 -9.20 9.64
C LEU A 402 13.60 -9.58 9.19
N LEU A 403 14.58 -8.70 9.34
CA LEU A 403 15.95 -8.90 8.90
C LEU A 403 16.92 -9.28 10.04
N ALA A 404 16.43 -9.25 11.29
CA ALA A 404 17.21 -9.66 12.47
C ALA A 404 17.22 -11.19 12.67
N GLU A 405 16.33 -11.91 11.95
CA GLU A 405 16.27 -13.36 11.88
C GLU A 405 17.18 -13.90 10.77
#